data_08d93e2d6e223cef4c8590b98a37301c
#
_entry.id   08d93e2d6e223cef4c8590b98a37301c
#
_cell.length_a   1.000
_cell.length_b   1.000
_cell.length_c   1.000
_cell.angle_alpha   90.00
_cell.angle_beta   90.00
_cell.angle_gamma   90.00
#
_symmetry.space_group_name_H-M   'P 1'
#
loop_
_entity.id
_entity.type
_entity.pdbx_description
1 polymer ?
#
loop_
_entity_poly.entity_id
_entity_poly.type
_entity_poly.pdbx_seq_one_letter_code
_entity_poly.pdbx_strand_id
1 'polypeptide(L)'
;MTRYAIKKKNETRTLAILNYDEKKKEYTIDIPEKVTAKDSPFMLSLFVKKGIRHIGTDWSKKWVQSRIIPSSRQNIGEILRVNGMRSYDEHTLLVKNKGRSCQDEIYIEKMN
;
A
#
# COMPACT_ATOMS: atom_id res chain seq x y z
N MET A 1 13.80 -0.28 8.51
CA MET A 1 12.40 -0.50 8.06
C MET A 1 11.68 0.83 7.93
N THR A 2 11.00 1.04 6.83
CA THR A 2 10.21 2.25 6.58
C THR A 2 8.74 1.98 6.84
N ARG A 3 8.06 2.91 7.49
CA ARG A 3 6.64 2.77 7.82
C ARG A 3 5.82 3.89 7.19
N TYR A 4 4.64 3.51 6.71
CA TYR A 4 3.69 4.42 6.09
C TYR A 4 2.33 4.29 6.76
N ALA A 5 1.70 5.42 7.04
CA ALA A 5 0.32 5.43 7.50
C ALA A 5 -0.61 5.28 6.30
N ILE A 6 -1.53 4.34 6.36
CA ILE A 6 -2.58 4.19 5.36
C ILE A 6 -3.76 5.02 5.84
N LYS A 7 -4.14 6.01 5.04
CA LYS A 7 -5.18 6.99 5.38
C LYS A 7 -6.21 7.11 4.28
N LYS A 8 -7.34 7.69 4.62
CA LYS A 8 -8.38 8.04 3.66
C LYS A 8 -8.40 9.56 3.45
N LYS A 9 -8.59 9.99 2.22
CA LYS A 9 -8.68 11.42 1.88
C LYS A 9 -9.69 12.13 2.77
N ASN A 10 -9.33 13.33 3.25
CA ASN A 10 -10.15 14.15 4.14
C ASN A 10 -10.34 13.59 5.55
N GLU A 11 -9.57 12.58 5.94
CA GLU A 11 -9.53 12.06 7.30
C GLU A 11 -8.10 12.14 7.83
N THR A 12 -7.94 12.41 9.12
CA THR A 12 -6.62 12.51 9.76
C THR A 12 -6.20 11.22 10.43
N ARG A 13 -7.13 10.29 10.60
CA ARG A 13 -6.90 9.05 11.34
C ARG A 13 -6.12 8.04 10.50
N THR A 14 -5.21 7.32 11.15
CA THR A 14 -4.49 6.21 10.51
C THR A 14 -5.33 4.95 10.53
N LEU A 15 -5.64 4.42 9.35
CA LEU A 15 -6.46 3.20 9.21
C LEU A 15 -5.62 1.93 9.32
N ALA A 16 -4.38 1.98 8.90
CA ALA A 16 -3.45 0.85 8.98
C ALA A 16 -2.03 1.38 8.83
N ILE A 17 -1.05 0.53 9.12
CA ILE A 17 0.37 0.86 8.97
C ILE A 17 0.99 -0.13 8.01
N LEU A 18 1.58 0.38 6.93
CA LEU A 18 2.31 -0.42 5.95
C LEU A 18 3.79 -0.37 6.33
N ASN A 19 4.37 -1.53 6.63
CA ASN A 19 5.78 -1.67 6.95
C ASN A 19 6.54 -2.20 5.74
N TYR A 20 7.64 -1.58 5.38
CA TYR A 20 8.49 -2.01 4.29
C TYR A 20 9.88 -2.36 4.79
N ASP A 21 10.32 -3.60 4.55
CA ASP A 21 11.66 -4.05 4.86
C ASP A 21 12.52 -3.87 3.60
N GLU A 22 13.43 -2.90 3.62
CA GLU A 22 14.26 -2.53 2.47
C GLU A 22 15.22 -3.65 2.06
N LYS A 23 15.68 -4.44 3.03
CA LYS A 23 16.64 -5.52 2.76
C LYS A 23 15.99 -6.69 2.04
N LYS A 24 14.81 -7.08 2.49
CA LYS A 24 14.07 -8.21 1.93
C LYS A 24 13.09 -7.79 0.84
N LYS A 25 12.83 -6.49 0.71
CA LYS A 25 11.82 -5.92 -0.20
C LYS A 25 10.45 -6.53 0.05
N GLU A 26 10.10 -6.67 1.32
CA GLU A 26 8.84 -7.27 1.75
C GLU A 26 7.99 -6.27 2.52
N TYR A 27 6.68 -6.47 2.45
CA TYR A 27 5.70 -5.63 3.14
C TYR A 27 4.93 -6.42 4.18
N THR A 28 4.59 -5.76 5.28
CA THR A 28 3.57 -6.25 6.22
C THR A 28 2.64 -5.11 6.55
N ILE A 29 1.44 -5.42 7.02
CA ILE A 29 0.44 -4.41 7.37
C ILE A 29 -0.07 -4.69 8.77
N ASP A 30 -0.11 -3.65 9.60
CA ASP A 30 -0.68 -3.71 10.94
C ASP A 30 -1.91 -2.82 10.99
N ILE A 31 -2.99 -3.34 11.57
CA ILE A 31 -4.26 -2.63 11.67
C ILE A 31 -4.54 -2.30 13.15
N PRO A 32 -4.67 -1.01 13.52
CA PRO A 32 -4.98 -0.63 14.90
C PRO A 32 -6.30 -1.24 15.38
N GLU A 33 -6.38 -1.58 16.65
CA GLU A 33 -7.59 -2.17 17.24
C GLU A 33 -8.82 -1.28 17.10
N LYS A 34 -8.63 0.02 17.04
CA LYS A 34 -9.72 1.00 16.93
C LYS A 34 -10.40 0.96 15.56
N VAL A 35 -9.73 0.40 14.56
CA VAL A 35 -10.25 0.35 13.19
C VAL A 35 -11.18 -0.85 13.04
N THR A 36 -12.41 -0.58 12.62
CA THR A 36 -13.40 -1.63 12.37
C THR A 36 -13.29 -2.15 10.94
N ALA A 37 -13.93 -3.29 10.65
CA ALA A 37 -13.94 -3.83 9.29
C ALA A 37 -14.55 -2.84 8.30
N LYS A 38 -15.55 -2.08 8.73
CA LYS A 38 -16.22 -1.06 7.90
C LYS A 38 -15.25 0.07 7.52
N ASP A 39 -14.37 0.46 8.42
CA ASP A 39 -13.45 1.57 8.24
C ASP A 39 -12.15 1.17 7.57
N SER A 40 -11.82 -0.12 7.54
CA SER A 40 -10.55 -0.60 7.00
C SER A 40 -10.53 -0.53 5.47
N PRO A 41 -9.32 -0.44 4.85
CA PRO A 41 -9.20 -0.48 3.39
C PRO A 41 -9.79 -1.75 2.80
N PHE A 42 -10.28 -1.66 1.57
CA PHE A 42 -11.07 -2.68 0.89
C PHE A 42 -10.58 -4.12 1.06
N MET A 43 -9.34 -4.43 0.69
CA MET A 43 -8.83 -5.80 0.77
C MET A 43 -8.56 -6.27 2.19
N LEU A 44 -8.47 -5.34 3.14
CA LEU A 44 -8.09 -5.64 4.52
C LEU A 44 -9.29 -5.91 5.42
N SER A 45 -10.48 -5.52 5.01
CA SER A 45 -11.69 -5.66 5.83
C SER A 45 -11.99 -7.09 6.21
N LEU A 46 -11.71 -8.06 5.35
CA LEU A 46 -11.92 -9.48 5.63
C LEU A 46 -11.05 -9.96 6.80
N PHE A 47 -9.81 -9.49 6.86
CA PHE A 47 -8.91 -9.82 7.96
C PHE A 47 -9.42 -9.26 9.28
N VAL A 48 -9.88 -8.01 9.27
CA VAL A 48 -10.43 -7.37 10.45
C VAL A 48 -11.66 -8.12 10.97
N LYS A 49 -12.54 -8.56 10.06
CA LYS A 49 -13.72 -9.37 10.43
C LYS A 49 -13.34 -10.66 11.13
N LYS A 50 -12.20 -11.25 10.78
CA LYS A 50 -11.68 -12.48 11.38
C LYS A 50 -10.83 -12.22 12.63
N GLY A 51 -10.69 -10.96 13.03
CA GLY A 51 -9.85 -10.61 14.18
C GLY A 51 -8.36 -10.58 13.88
N ILE A 52 -7.97 -10.61 12.62
CA ILE A 52 -6.57 -10.59 12.21
C ILE A 52 -6.13 -9.14 12.03
N ARG A 53 -5.16 -8.70 12.83
CA ARG A 53 -4.65 -7.32 12.83
C ARG A 53 -3.25 -7.18 12.29
N HIS A 54 -2.54 -8.29 12.09
CA HIS A 54 -1.22 -8.31 11.45
C HIS A 54 -1.31 -9.14 10.19
N ILE A 55 -1.02 -8.50 9.05
CA ILE A 55 -1.12 -9.15 7.74
C ILE A 55 0.28 -9.46 7.25
N GLY A 56 0.52 -10.71 6.91
CA GLY A 56 1.83 -11.19 6.46
C GLY A 56 2.22 -10.68 5.08
N THR A 57 3.41 -11.08 4.65
CA THR A 57 4.05 -10.56 3.43
C THR A 57 3.27 -10.85 2.15
N ASP A 58 2.63 -12.01 2.04
CA ASP A 58 1.92 -12.40 0.81
C ASP A 58 0.74 -11.47 0.52
N TRP A 59 -0.14 -11.29 1.49
CA TRP A 59 -1.32 -10.44 1.31
C TRP A 59 -0.98 -8.97 1.31
N SER A 60 0.03 -8.56 2.07
CA SER A 60 0.50 -7.18 2.05
C SER A 60 1.06 -6.82 0.68
N LYS A 61 1.81 -7.72 0.05
CA LYS A 61 2.30 -7.53 -1.31
C LYS A 61 1.15 -7.41 -2.31
N LYS A 62 0.12 -8.24 -2.17
CA LYS A 62 -1.07 -8.16 -3.03
C LYS A 62 -1.78 -6.80 -2.90
N TRP A 63 -1.86 -6.30 -1.67
CA TRP A 63 -2.44 -4.97 -1.43
C TRP A 63 -1.63 -3.89 -2.15
N VAL A 64 -0.30 -3.91 -2.01
CA VAL A 64 0.60 -2.96 -2.68
C VAL A 64 0.44 -3.06 -4.20
N GLN A 65 0.44 -4.28 -4.75
CA GLN A 65 0.31 -4.51 -6.18
C GLN A 65 -1.03 -4.01 -6.74
N SER A 66 -2.08 -4.01 -5.92
CA SER A 66 -3.38 -3.47 -6.34
C SER A 66 -3.37 -1.96 -6.53
N ARG A 67 -2.34 -1.27 -6.05
CA ARG A 67 -2.25 0.18 -6.06
C ARG A 67 -1.22 0.75 -7.02
N ILE A 68 -0.50 -0.11 -7.73
CA ILE A 68 0.54 0.30 -8.68
C ILE A 68 0.27 -0.30 -10.05
N ILE A 69 0.95 0.26 -11.06
CA ILE A 69 0.85 -0.23 -12.43
C ILE A 69 1.62 -1.55 -12.53
N PRO A 70 1.00 -2.63 -13.05
CA PRO A 70 1.70 -3.91 -13.18
C PRO A 70 2.83 -3.85 -14.21
N SER A 71 3.89 -4.63 -13.95
CA SER A 71 5.05 -4.71 -14.85
C SER A 71 4.69 -5.30 -16.23
N SER A 72 3.59 -6.01 -16.31
CA SER A 72 3.10 -6.61 -17.56
C SER A 72 2.34 -5.64 -18.45
N ARG A 73 2.13 -4.38 -18.01
CA ARG A 73 1.40 -3.41 -18.82
C ARG A 73 2.15 -3.12 -20.10
N GLN A 74 1.43 -3.06 -21.23
CA GLN A 74 2.00 -2.95 -22.57
C GLN A 74 2.96 -1.77 -22.75
N ASN A 75 2.66 -0.62 -22.17
CA ASN A 75 3.49 0.58 -22.28
C ASN A 75 4.31 0.88 -21.01
N ILE A 76 4.70 -0.14 -20.27
CA ILE A 76 5.38 0.04 -18.99
C ILE A 76 6.71 0.81 -19.13
N GLY A 77 7.47 0.58 -20.21
CA GLY A 77 8.72 1.29 -20.43
C GLY A 77 8.54 2.80 -20.54
N GLU A 78 7.51 3.24 -21.24
CA GLU A 78 7.17 4.65 -21.39
C GLU A 78 6.74 5.25 -20.04
N ILE A 79 5.93 4.53 -19.29
CA ILE A 79 5.46 4.96 -17.96
C ILE A 79 6.65 5.13 -17.01
N LEU A 80 7.59 4.19 -17.02
CA LEU A 80 8.80 4.28 -16.20
C LEU A 80 9.65 5.48 -16.58
N ARG A 81 9.83 5.72 -17.87
CA ARG A 81 10.60 6.86 -18.38
C ARG A 81 9.99 8.19 -17.92
N VAL A 82 8.68 8.33 -18.04
CA VAL A 82 7.98 9.56 -17.62
C VAL A 82 8.13 9.78 -16.11
N ASN A 83 8.22 8.72 -15.34
CA ASN A 83 8.42 8.80 -13.88
C ASN A 83 9.90 8.88 -13.48
N GLY A 84 10.82 8.99 -14.43
CA GLY A 84 12.25 9.09 -14.15
C GLY A 84 12.87 7.81 -13.65
N MET A 85 12.30 6.67 -13.98
CA MET A 85 12.76 5.36 -13.54
C MET A 85 13.44 4.59 -14.68
N ARG A 86 14.56 3.93 -14.36
CA ARG A 86 15.27 3.10 -15.32
C ARG A 86 14.76 1.68 -15.38
N SER A 87 14.18 1.20 -14.29
CA SER A 87 13.67 -0.15 -14.19
C SER A 87 12.43 -0.17 -13.31
N TYR A 88 11.69 -1.27 -13.40
CA TYR A 88 10.48 -1.45 -12.59
C TYR A 88 10.86 -1.73 -11.12
N ASP A 89 10.31 -0.94 -10.21
CA ASP A 89 10.47 -1.13 -8.77
C ASP A 89 9.15 -0.80 -8.07
N GLU A 90 8.55 -1.80 -7.45
CA GLU A 90 7.25 -1.67 -6.81
C GLU A 90 7.21 -0.57 -5.75
N HIS A 91 8.21 -0.55 -4.88
CA HIS A 91 8.24 0.42 -3.79
C HIS A 91 8.36 1.86 -4.30
N THR A 92 9.23 2.09 -5.30
CA THR A 92 9.40 3.40 -5.89
C THR A 92 8.09 3.88 -6.53
N LEU A 93 7.41 3.00 -7.28
CA LEU A 93 6.12 3.34 -7.89
C LEU A 93 5.06 3.66 -6.84
N LEU A 94 5.01 2.87 -5.77
CA LEU A 94 4.07 3.09 -4.68
C LEU A 94 4.28 4.48 -4.04
N VAL A 95 5.52 4.82 -3.74
CA VAL A 95 5.87 6.11 -3.12
C VAL A 95 5.57 7.28 -4.05
N LYS A 96 5.94 7.17 -5.33
CA LYS A 96 5.68 8.23 -6.32
C LYS A 96 4.18 8.48 -6.51
N ASN A 97 3.38 7.44 -6.43
CA ASN A 97 1.93 7.52 -6.54
C ASN A 97 1.24 7.81 -5.20
N LYS A 98 1.99 7.86 -4.10
CA LYS A 98 1.46 8.02 -2.74
C LYS A 98 0.45 6.95 -2.37
N GLY A 99 0.60 5.75 -2.94
CA GLY A 99 -0.31 4.63 -2.70
C GLY A 99 -1.73 4.85 -3.20
N ARG A 100 -1.97 5.83 -4.08
CA ARG A 100 -3.31 6.14 -4.59
C ARG A 100 -3.77 5.16 -5.63
N SER A 101 -5.08 4.96 -5.68
CA SER A 101 -5.75 4.18 -6.72
C SER A 101 -6.96 4.95 -7.20
N CYS A 102 -7.33 4.77 -8.47
CA CYS A 102 -8.52 5.41 -9.01
C CYS A 102 -9.83 4.79 -8.47
N GLN A 103 -9.73 3.67 -7.75
CA GLN A 103 -10.89 2.94 -7.26
C GLN A 103 -11.36 3.36 -5.86
N ASP A 104 -10.53 4.09 -5.14
CA ASP A 104 -10.87 4.54 -3.77
C ASP A 104 -10.13 5.83 -3.41
N GLU A 105 -10.34 6.30 -2.18
CA GLU A 105 -9.74 7.53 -1.68
C GLU A 105 -8.59 7.26 -0.70
N ILE A 106 -8.04 6.06 -0.71
CA ILE A 106 -6.94 5.65 0.17
C ILE A 106 -5.61 6.13 -0.39
N TYR A 107 -4.72 6.54 0.50
CA TYR A 107 -3.34 6.92 0.17
C TYR A 107 -2.41 6.55 1.32
N ILE A 108 -1.11 6.62 1.08
CA ILE A 108 -0.10 6.39 2.13
C ILE A 108 0.68 7.66 2.41
N GLU A 109 1.16 7.79 3.64
CA GLU A 109 1.97 8.92 4.09
C GLU A 109 3.12 8.38 4.95
N LYS A 110 4.35 8.77 4.62
CA LYS A 110 5.51 8.31 5.37
C LYS A 110 5.45 8.79 6.80
N MET A 111 5.67 7.87 7.76
CA MET A 111 5.57 8.18 9.20
C MET A 111 6.87 8.72 9.79
N ASN A 112 8.01 8.38 9.19
CA ASN A 112 9.31 8.78 9.74
C ASN A 112 10.38 8.87 8.67
#